data_daa9ebc0eb93480d107adb0b546b935d
#
_entry.id   daa9ebc0eb93480d107adb0b546b935d
#
_cell.length_a   1.000
_cell.length_b   1.000
_cell.length_c   1.000
_cell.angle_alpha   90.00
_cell.angle_beta   90.00
_cell.angle_gamma   90.00
#
_symmetry.space_group_name_H-M   'P 1'
#
loop_
_entity.id
_entity.type
_entity.pdbx_description
1 polymer ?
#
loop_
_entity_poly.entity_id
_entity_poly.type
_entity_poly.pdbx_seq_one_letter_code
_entity_poly.pdbx_strand_id
1 'polypeptide(L)'
;MRRKLSAIECMIDGNIVYMVRLEGSFQEDRLRSALARVQRKHPALRMLIRKERDGLYYEEDCAPEVPLRIVPRMAEDDYQRESYVELRKVFAVDQSLLRAVWLHSEFESDLLLVTSHRICDGMSMLTIVREVLRALHSDEELVPYEPISAKIMIGDYQPQHPWKRKLMASLLNGALRLIPGSSSTSENNEYALEWNVSPSLTEALKLKCKTEGVSVHAALVVALDRSLLKIVGKKKLPGWIESPMDARRGRLAALKSDMLFFGGGSLKMRTGQALEEEFWARGRAVNEDIRRMVDQEMLDIPGRYYFNELLRPVSNGRIQTMVRLGDALHVNGSWNRLALSNLGNVIVNDSDAPFRLKDLRLYVHSFNFRLLGLVAYALNGEMRFYYVGDEKCLSRAQANALKQEFMALLQHQVDPLNGDAKAFPLVTAAVAQ
;
A
#
# COMPACT_ATOMS: atom_id res chain seq x y z
N MET A 1 12.89 -23.99 4.81
CA MET A 1 14.08 -23.13 5.07
C MET A 1 13.76 -22.15 6.21
N ARG A 2 14.75 -21.72 6.99
CA ARG A 2 14.54 -20.77 8.09
C ARG A 2 15.47 -19.58 7.91
N ARG A 3 14.93 -18.35 8.02
CA ARG A 3 15.73 -17.12 7.94
C ARG A 3 15.26 -16.07 8.96
N LYS A 4 16.17 -15.27 9.45
CA LYS A 4 15.87 -14.14 10.32
C LYS A 4 15.14 -13.05 9.49
N LEU A 5 14.15 -12.40 10.08
CA LEU A 5 13.54 -11.24 9.47
C LEU A 5 14.57 -10.11 9.33
N SER A 6 14.59 -9.48 8.19
CA SER A 6 15.40 -8.28 7.95
C SER A 6 14.92 -7.09 8.81
N ALA A 7 15.76 -6.07 8.94
CA ALA A 7 15.38 -4.86 9.65
C ALA A 7 14.08 -4.24 9.10
N ILE A 8 13.95 -4.19 7.78
CA ILE A 8 12.78 -3.61 7.11
C ILE A 8 11.50 -4.40 7.37
N GLU A 9 11.57 -5.74 7.32
CA GLU A 9 10.43 -6.62 7.60
C GLU A 9 9.97 -6.52 9.08
N CYS A 10 10.89 -6.22 9.99
CA CYS A 10 10.54 -5.94 11.38
C CYS A 10 9.91 -4.56 11.58
N MET A 11 10.26 -3.59 10.74
CA MET A 11 9.73 -2.22 10.83
C MET A 11 8.31 -2.12 10.29
N ILE A 12 7.96 -2.93 9.30
CA ILE A 12 6.65 -2.92 8.67
C ILE A 12 5.73 -3.85 9.44
N ASP A 13 4.94 -3.25 10.33
CA ASP A 13 4.00 -3.96 11.20
C ASP A 13 2.59 -3.41 10.99
N GLY A 14 2.07 -3.61 9.80
CA GLY A 14 0.74 -3.18 9.42
C GLY A 14 0.05 -4.21 8.53
N ASN A 15 -1.24 -4.08 8.43
CA ASN A 15 -2.06 -4.95 7.59
C ASN A 15 -2.50 -4.22 6.33
N ILE A 16 -2.77 -5.01 5.30
CA ILE A 16 -3.55 -4.59 4.14
C ILE A 16 -4.83 -5.42 4.14
N VAL A 17 -5.96 -4.76 3.93
CA VAL A 17 -7.26 -5.40 3.78
C VAL A 17 -7.82 -5.06 2.41
N TYR A 18 -8.16 -6.07 1.63
CA TYR A 18 -8.96 -5.89 0.42
C TYR A 18 -10.31 -6.53 0.63
N MET A 19 -11.36 -5.73 0.51
CA MET A 19 -12.75 -6.17 0.52
C MET A 19 -13.21 -6.32 -0.91
N VAL A 20 -13.79 -7.45 -1.21
CA VAL A 20 -14.37 -7.80 -2.51
C VAL A 20 -15.85 -8.07 -2.31
N ARG A 21 -16.73 -7.28 -2.93
CA ARG A 21 -18.17 -7.51 -2.93
C ARG A 21 -18.57 -8.34 -4.11
N LEU A 22 -19.21 -9.45 -3.84
CA LEU A 22 -19.65 -10.44 -4.82
C LEU A 22 -21.15 -10.59 -4.81
N GLU A 23 -21.77 -10.49 -5.98
CA GLU A 23 -23.16 -10.84 -6.22
C GLU A 23 -23.21 -12.26 -6.79
N GLY A 24 -24.05 -13.11 -6.23
CA GLY A 24 -24.12 -14.55 -6.49
C GLY A 24 -23.70 -15.37 -5.26
N SER A 25 -23.71 -16.68 -5.40
CA SER A 25 -23.45 -17.59 -4.29
C SER A 25 -22.30 -18.54 -4.58
N PHE A 26 -21.58 -18.92 -3.56
CA PHE A 26 -20.58 -19.98 -3.56
C PHE A 26 -20.58 -20.66 -2.18
N GLN A 27 -20.08 -21.87 -2.13
CA GLN A 27 -20.07 -22.68 -0.91
C GLN A 27 -18.82 -22.41 -0.06
N GLU A 28 -18.94 -22.54 1.27
CA GLU A 28 -17.83 -22.39 2.21
C GLU A 28 -16.64 -23.30 1.84
N ASP A 29 -16.90 -24.55 1.51
CA ASP A 29 -15.85 -25.52 1.17
C ASP A 29 -15.06 -25.08 -0.08
N ARG A 30 -15.72 -24.48 -1.06
CA ARG A 30 -15.05 -23.90 -2.24
C ARG A 30 -14.15 -22.74 -1.84
N LEU A 31 -14.60 -21.86 -0.93
CA LEU A 31 -13.76 -20.76 -0.44
C LEU A 31 -12.55 -21.26 0.34
N ARG A 32 -12.73 -22.25 1.23
CA ARG A 32 -11.62 -22.87 1.96
C ARG A 32 -10.62 -23.53 1.01
N SER A 33 -11.11 -24.27 0.02
CA SER A 33 -10.28 -24.87 -1.02
C SER A 33 -9.50 -23.81 -1.82
N ALA A 34 -10.17 -22.74 -2.23
CA ALA A 34 -9.54 -21.64 -2.96
C ALA A 34 -8.41 -20.98 -2.15
N LEU A 35 -8.66 -20.67 -0.87
CA LEU A 35 -7.66 -20.11 0.04
C LEU A 35 -6.46 -21.04 0.21
N ALA A 36 -6.70 -22.35 0.39
CA ALA A 36 -5.64 -23.35 0.52
C ALA A 36 -4.80 -23.48 -0.76
N ARG A 37 -5.42 -23.40 -1.94
CA ARG A 37 -4.71 -23.46 -3.23
C ARG A 37 -3.82 -22.23 -3.43
N VAL A 38 -4.33 -21.02 -3.13
CA VAL A 38 -3.56 -19.79 -3.18
C VAL A 38 -2.42 -19.80 -2.16
N GLN A 39 -2.67 -20.30 -0.94
CA GLN A 39 -1.63 -20.46 0.08
C GLN A 39 -0.50 -21.38 -0.43
N ARG A 40 -0.82 -22.52 -1.03
CA ARG A 40 0.19 -23.45 -1.58
C ARG A 40 1.03 -22.83 -2.69
N LYS A 41 0.44 -21.99 -3.55
CA LYS A 41 1.17 -21.34 -4.64
C LYS A 41 2.25 -20.40 -4.11
N HIS A 42 1.94 -19.59 -3.09
CA HIS A 42 2.79 -18.49 -2.68
C HIS A 42 3.63 -18.82 -1.44
N PRO A 43 4.97 -18.86 -1.58
CA PRO A 43 5.86 -19.16 -0.45
C PRO A 43 5.63 -18.25 0.75
N ALA A 44 5.39 -16.95 0.52
CA ALA A 44 5.12 -15.98 1.58
C ALA A 44 3.91 -16.32 2.44
N LEU A 45 2.91 -17.03 1.89
CA LEU A 45 1.72 -17.48 2.62
C LEU A 45 1.92 -18.83 3.33
N ARG A 46 2.97 -19.58 2.95
CA ARG A 46 3.37 -20.84 3.62
C ARG A 46 4.34 -20.61 4.78
N MET A 47 4.83 -19.38 4.93
CA MET A 47 5.70 -19.00 6.04
C MET A 47 4.91 -18.65 7.28
N LEU A 48 5.48 -18.93 8.44
CA LEU A 48 5.05 -18.35 9.70
C LEU A 48 6.20 -17.60 10.37
N ILE A 49 5.85 -16.72 11.31
CA ILE A 49 6.83 -15.96 12.09
C ILE A 49 7.01 -16.66 13.45
N ARG A 50 8.25 -17.04 13.75
CA ARG A 50 8.67 -17.56 15.06
C ARG A 50 9.40 -16.47 15.83
N LYS A 51 9.11 -16.38 17.13
CA LYS A 51 9.84 -15.51 18.05
C LYS A 51 10.88 -16.31 18.81
N GLU A 52 12.12 -15.87 18.77
CA GLU A 52 13.20 -16.46 19.53
C GLU A 52 13.90 -15.42 20.41
N ARG A 53 14.88 -15.85 21.21
CA ARG A 53 15.60 -14.96 22.13
C ARG A 53 16.31 -13.79 21.42
N ASP A 54 16.78 -14.02 20.19
CA ASP A 54 17.60 -13.08 19.40
C ASP A 54 16.84 -12.41 18.25
N GLY A 55 15.51 -12.65 18.09
CA GLY A 55 14.70 -11.98 17.09
C GLY A 55 13.53 -12.78 16.53
N LEU A 56 13.01 -12.30 15.42
CA LEU A 56 11.93 -12.94 14.65
C LEU A 56 12.51 -13.68 13.46
N TYR A 57 11.94 -14.85 13.18
CA TYR A 57 12.36 -15.74 12.08
C TYR A 57 11.16 -16.12 11.23
N TYR A 58 11.35 -16.15 9.91
CA TYR A 58 10.45 -16.89 9.02
C TYR A 58 10.84 -18.36 9.00
N GLU A 59 9.84 -19.21 9.13
CA GLU A 59 9.93 -20.66 8.95
C GLU A 59 9.03 -21.07 7.81
N GLU A 60 9.59 -21.69 6.78
CA GLU A 60 8.88 -22.07 5.56
C GLU A 60 8.08 -23.35 5.75
N ASP A 61 7.01 -23.47 4.97
CA ASP A 61 6.14 -24.66 4.89
C ASP A 61 5.55 -25.12 6.23
N CYS A 62 5.45 -24.19 7.19
CA CYS A 62 4.94 -24.46 8.53
C CYS A 62 3.69 -23.65 8.86
N ALA A 63 3.21 -22.79 7.94
CA ALA A 63 2.02 -22.01 8.19
C ALA A 63 0.78 -22.89 8.31
N PRO A 64 -0.07 -22.67 9.32
CA PRO A 64 -1.37 -23.33 9.39
C PRO A 64 -2.25 -22.90 8.23
N GLU A 65 -3.36 -23.59 8.03
CA GLU A 65 -4.39 -23.19 7.06
C GLU A 65 -4.83 -21.76 7.27
N VAL A 66 -5.22 -21.11 6.16
CA VAL A 66 -5.73 -19.74 6.20
C VAL A 66 -6.99 -19.68 7.06
N PRO A 67 -7.01 -18.93 8.17
CA PRO A 67 -8.19 -18.78 8.98
C PRO A 67 -9.32 -18.09 8.20
N LEU A 68 -10.50 -18.71 8.18
CA LEU A 68 -11.72 -18.14 7.62
C LEU A 68 -12.73 -17.91 8.74
N ARG A 69 -13.11 -16.66 8.95
CA ARG A 69 -14.20 -16.27 9.84
C ARG A 69 -15.43 -15.91 9.01
N ILE A 70 -16.56 -16.53 9.33
CA ILE A 70 -17.84 -16.29 8.65
C ILE A 70 -18.70 -15.42 9.56
N VAL A 71 -19.26 -14.37 9.01
CA VAL A 71 -20.07 -13.38 9.71
C VAL A 71 -21.34 -13.12 8.91
N PRO A 72 -22.52 -13.05 9.52
CA PRO A 72 -23.72 -12.59 8.84
C PRO A 72 -23.54 -11.16 8.30
N ARG A 73 -23.93 -10.95 7.05
CA ARG A 73 -24.01 -9.60 6.45
C ARG A 73 -25.40 -9.04 6.73
N MET A 74 -25.50 -8.10 7.66
CA MET A 74 -26.76 -7.51 8.12
C MET A 74 -27.02 -6.14 7.50
N ALA A 75 -25.97 -5.39 7.15
CA ALA A 75 -26.03 -4.06 6.56
C ALA A 75 -25.05 -3.90 5.41
N GLU A 76 -25.29 -2.91 4.57
CA GLU A 76 -24.45 -2.64 3.39
C GLU A 76 -23.02 -2.21 3.77
N ASP A 77 -22.85 -1.59 4.91
CA ASP A 77 -21.60 -1.02 5.41
C ASP A 77 -20.89 -1.89 6.47
N ASP A 78 -21.41 -3.09 6.79
CA ASP A 78 -20.78 -4.01 7.75
C ASP A 78 -19.31 -4.30 7.42
N TYR A 79 -18.97 -4.36 6.13
CA TYR A 79 -17.60 -4.56 5.68
C TYR A 79 -16.64 -3.46 6.16
N GLN A 80 -17.11 -2.22 6.35
CA GLN A 80 -16.27 -1.12 6.81
C GLN A 80 -15.81 -1.38 8.24
N ARG A 81 -16.76 -1.71 9.13
CA ARG A 81 -16.45 -2.05 10.52
C ARG A 81 -15.49 -3.22 10.62
N GLU A 82 -15.78 -4.30 9.89
CA GLU A 82 -14.91 -5.48 9.88
C GLU A 82 -13.53 -5.18 9.29
N SER A 83 -13.44 -4.39 8.22
CA SER A 83 -12.17 -3.97 7.64
C SER A 83 -11.31 -3.18 8.64
N TYR A 84 -11.92 -2.26 9.41
CA TYR A 84 -11.19 -1.50 10.45
C TYR A 84 -10.73 -2.38 11.61
N VAL A 85 -11.52 -3.37 12.02
CA VAL A 85 -11.12 -4.36 13.03
C VAL A 85 -9.92 -5.16 12.54
N GLU A 86 -10.02 -5.72 11.33
CA GLU A 86 -8.96 -6.56 10.76
C GLU A 86 -7.70 -5.76 10.41
N LEU A 87 -7.84 -4.49 10.02
CA LEU A 87 -6.71 -3.61 9.75
C LEU A 87 -5.80 -3.43 10.98
N ARG A 88 -6.40 -3.38 12.17
CA ARG A 88 -5.71 -3.16 13.45
C ARG A 88 -5.32 -4.44 14.18
N LYS A 89 -5.89 -5.57 13.79
CA LYS A 89 -5.62 -6.86 14.42
C LYS A 89 -4.26 -7.39 13.99
N VAL A 90 -3.28 -7.31 14.89
CA VAL A 90 -1.91 -7.75 14.65
C VAL A 90 -1.88 -9.24 14.25
N PHE A 91 -1.00 -9.59 13.31
CA PHE A 91 -0.63 -10.97 13.05
C PHE A 91 0.29 -11.46 14.17
N ALA A 92 -0.21 -12.37 15.00
CA ALA A 92 0.60 -12.99 16.03
C ALA A 92 1.66 -13.93 15.43
N VAL A 93 2.67 -14.26 16.22
CA VAL A 93 3.61 -15.33 15.88
C VAL A 93 2.85 -16.66 15.76
N ASP A 94 3.40 -17.60 15.01
CA ASP A 94 2.82 -18.95 14.81
C ASP A 94 1.43 -18.96 14.12
N GLN A 95 1.10 -17.93 13.37
CA GLN A 95 -0.15 -17.83 12.60
C GLN A 95 0.12 -17.69 11.10
N SER A 96 -0.87 -18.09 10.28
CA SER A 96 -0.87 -17.76 8.85
C SER A 96 -0.81 -16.24 8.66
N LEU A 97 -0.03 -15.77 7.69
CA LEU A 97 0.11 -14.36 7.35
C LEU A 97 -0.97 -13.86 6.35
N LEU A 98 -1.92 -14.72 6.03
CA LEU A 98 -3.19 -14.42 5.38
C LEU A 98 -4.33 -14.88 6.26
N ARG A 99 -5.40 -14.10 6.36
CA ARG A 99 -6.69 -14.52 6.95
C ARG A 99 -7.83 -13.94 6.14
N ALA A 100 -8.98 -14.55 6.21
CA ALA A 100 -10.16 -14.14 5.49
C ALA A 100 -11.35 -13.93 6.44
N VAL A 101 -12.19 -12.96 6.10
CA VAL A 101 -13.50 -12.75 6.72
C VAL A 101 -14.53 -12.74 5.61
N TRP A 102 -15.53 -13.60 5.71
CA TRP A 102 -16.61 -13.69 4.75
C TRP A 102 -17.92 -13.22 5.41
N LEU A 103 -18.34 -12.01 5.05
CA LEU A 103 -19.65 -11.50 5.42
C LEU A 103 -20.65 -12.04 4.42
N HIS A 104 -21.48 -12.96 4.86
CA HIS A 104 -22.35 -13.76 4.00
C HIS A 104 -23.82 -13.37 4.15
N SER A 105 -24.50 -13.22 2.99
CA SER A 105 -25.95 -13.21 2.87
C SER A 105 -26.37 -14.08 1.67
N GLU A 106 -27.64 -14.24 1.46
CA GLU A 106 -28.19 -15.16 0.44
C GLU A 106 -27.74 -14.82 -1.00
N PHE A 107 -27.70 -13.51 -1.34
CA PHE A 107 -27.48 -13.06 -2.72
C PHE A 107 -26.19 -12.25 -2.91
N GLU A 108 -25.64 -11.73 -1.84
CA GLU A 108 -24.48 -10.86 -1.87
C GLU A 108 -23.57 -11.15 -0.68
N SER A 109 -22.27 -11.08 -0.90
CA SER A 109 -21.30 -11.26 0.16
C SER A 109 -20.12 -10.31 0.01
N ASP A 110 -19.51 -9.98 1.15
CA ASP A 110 -18.25 -9.23 1.19
C ASP A 110 -17.15 -10.14 1.71
N LEU A 111 -16.14 -10.41 0.87
CA LEU A 111 -14.97 -11.19 1.24
C LEU A 111 -13.81 -10.25 1.55
N LEU A 112 -13.37 -10.23 2.81
CA LEU A 112 -12.19 -9.50 3.24
C LEU A 112 -10.99 -10.45 3.21
N LEU A 113 -9.97 -10.09 2.44
CA LEU A 113 -8.67 -10.74 2.43
C LEU A 113 -7.66 -9.84 3.14
N VAL A 114 -7.04 -10.35 4.18
CA VAL A 114 -6.16 -9.59 5.08
C VAL A 114 -4.79 -10.22 5.11
N THR A 115 -3.77 -9.44 4.79
CA THR A 115 -2.37 -9.90 4.89
C THR A 115 -1.53 -8.95 5.72
N SER A 116 -0.41 -9.48 6.25
CA SER A 116 0.64 -8.63 6.78
C SER A 116 1.38 -7.93 5.64
N HIS A 117 1.54 -6.62 5.73
CA HIS A 117 2.28 -5.84 4.72
C HIS A 117 3.77 -6.20 4.67
N ARG A 118 4.28 -6.98 5.63
CA ARG A 118 5.66 -7.52 5.59
C ARG A 118 5.93 -8.41 4.40
N ILE A 119 4.91 -9.11 3.90
CA ILE A 119 5.05 -10.13 2.86
C ILE A 119 4.46 -9.71 1.51
N CYS A 120 3.70 -8.63 1.47
CA CYS A 120 3.01 -8.22 0.25
C CYS A 120 2.84 -6.70 0.16
N ASP A 121 2.72 -6.22 -1.05
CA ASP A 121 2.31 -4.86 -1.40
C ASP A 121 0.89 -4.84 -1.98
N GLY A 122 0.42 -3.68 -2.43
CA GLY A 122 -0.91 -3.55 -3.02
C GLY A 122 -1.13 -4.41 -4.26
N MET A 123 -0.11 -4.60 -5.10
CA MET A 123 -0.21 -5.45 -6.29
C MET A 123 -0.25 -6.93 -5.91
N SER A 124 0.48 -7.34 -4.87
CA SER A 124 0.39 -8.69 -4.30
C SER A 124 -1.03 -8.99 -3.82
N MET A 125 -1.68 -8.03 -3.17
CA MET A 125 -3.07 -8.18 -2.72
C MET A 125 -4.04 -8.36 -3.90
N LEU A 126 -3.86 -7.61 -4.99
CA LEU A 126 -4.64 -7.81 -6.21
C LEU A 126 -4.43 -9.19 -6.81
N THR A 127 -3.22 -9.73 -6.73
CA THR A 127 -2.92 -11.10 -7.16
C THR A 127 -3.69 -12.10 -6.30
N ILE A 128 -3.65 -11.98 -4.96
CA ILE A 128 -4.41 -12.84 -4.06
C ILE A 128 -5.91 -12.79 -4.38
N VAL A 129 -6.47 -11.59 -4.55
CA VAL A 129 -7.88 -11.42 -4.91
C VAL A 129 -8.22 -12.18 -6.20
N ARG A 130 -7.45 -11.93 -7.27
CA ARG A 130 -7.69 -12.58 -8.58
C ARG A 130 -7.61 -14.10 -8.50
N GLU A 131 -6.63 -14.62 -7.80
CA GLU A 131 -6.41 -16.05 -7.68
C GLU A 131 -7.45 -16.73 -6.79
N VAL A 132 -7.85 -16.11 -5.68
CA VAL A 132 -8.95 -16.62 -4.84
C VAL A 132 -10.24 -16.65 -5.63
N LEU A 133 -10.60 -15.57 -6.33
CA LEU A 133 -11.83 -15.53 -7.13
C LEU A 133 -11.81 -16.56 -8.26
N ARG A 134 -10.69 -16.71 -8.97
CA ARG A 134 -10.53 -17.75 -9.99
C ARG A 134 -10.65 -19.15 -9.41
N ALA A 135 -10.01 -19.41 -8.28
CA ALA A 135 -10.05 -20.70 -7.62
C ALA A 135 -11.42 -21.07 -7.01
N LEU A 136 -12.31 -20.10 -6.81
CA LEU A 136 -13.69 -20.35 -6.36
C LEU A 136 -14.52 -21.12 -7.41
N HIS A 137 -14.26 -20.95 -8.70
CA HIS A 137 -15.05 -21.57 -9.78
C HIS A 137 -14.22 -22.42 -10.75
N SER A 138 -12.88 -22.32 -10.71
CA SER A 138 -11.99 -23.12 -11.54
C SER A 138 -11.19 -24.11 -10.68
N ASP A 139 -11.03 -25.34 -11.17
CA ASP A 139 -10.16 -26.35 -10.55
C ASP A 139 -8.75 -26.37 -11.16
N GLU A 140 -8.41 -25.38 -12.00
CA GLU A 140 -7.07 -25.23 -12.56
C GLU A 140 -6.01 -25.19 -11.47
N GLU A 141 -4.96 -25.98 -11.61
CA GLU A 141 -3.88 -26.06 -10.64
C GLU A 141 -3.05 -24.76 -10.62
N LEU A 142 -2.84 -24.23 -9.43
CA LEU A 142 -1.93 -23.11 -9.20
C LEU A 142 -0.53 -23.66 -8.93
N VAL A 143 0.38 -23.50 -9.89
CA VAL A 143 1.77 -23.98 -9.78
C VAL A 143 2.51 -23.25 -8.67
N PRO A 144 3.04 -23.97 -7.66
CA PRO A 144 3.77 -23.35 -6.56
C PRO A 144 5.04 -22.64 -7.01
N TYR A 145 5.31 -21.51 -6.38
CA TYR A 145 6.57 -20.77 -6.56
C TYR A 145 7.61 -21.20 -5.52
N GLU A 146 8.87 -21.11 -5.94
CA GLU A 146 10.01 -21.22 -5.02
C GLU A 146 10.18 -19.91 -4.24
N PRO A 147 10.67 -19.98 -2.98
CA PRO A 147 10.90 -18.81 -2.16
C PRO A 147 11.94 -17.86 -2.75
N ILE A 148 11.66 -16.55 -2.71
CA ILE A 148 12.63 -15.52 -3.09
C ILE A 148 13.43 -15.12 -1.85
N SER A 149 14.73 -15.41 -1.87
CA SER A 149 15.65 -15.01 -0.81
C SER A 149 16.29 -13.66 -1.12
N ALA A 150 16.78 -12.98 -0.06
CA ALA A 150 17.59 -11.77 -0.22
C ALA A 150 18.82 -12.03 -1.13
N LYS A 151 19.39 -13.23 -1.07
CA LYS A 151 20.50 -13.64 -1.94
C LYS A 151 20.13 -13.56 -3.43
N ILE A 152 18.92 -13.99 -3.80
CA ILE A 152 18.42 -13.88 -5.18
C ILE A 152 18.26 -12.42 -5.58
N MET A 153 17.76 -11.58 -4.68
CA MET A 153 17.57 -10.14 -4.93
C MET A 153 18.89 -9.36 -5.01
N ILE A 154 19.90 -9.79 -4.26
CA ILE A 154 21.26 -9.24 -4.33
C ILE A 154 21.95 -9.69 -5.62
N GLY A 155 21.74 -10.95 -6.05
CA GLY A 155 22.38 -11.52 -7.21
C GLY A 155 23.90 -11.40 -7.15
N ASP A 156 24.50 -11.00 -8.27
CA ASP A 156 25.95 -10.80 -8.40
C ASP A 156 26.42 -9.41 -7.95
N TYR A 157 25.57 -8.62 -7.28
CA TYR A 157 25.92 -7.29 -6.84
C TYR A 157 27.11 -7.33 -5.85
N GLN A 158 28.16 -6.59 -6.21
CA GLN A 158 29.34 -6.37 -5.35
C GLN A 158 29.50 -4.86 -5.10
N PRO A 159 29.42 -4.39 -3.86
CA PRO A 159 29.66 -2.98 -3.58
C PRO A 159 31.13 -2.62 -3.85
N GLN A 160 31.39 -1.47 -4.47
CA GLN A 160 32.74 -0.99 -4.74
C GLN A 160 33.62 -0.91 -3.46
N HIS A 161 32.99 -0.60 -2.32
CA HIS A 161 33.67 -0.49 -1.03
C HIS A 161 32.88 -1.26 0.05
N PRO A 162 33.02 -2.61 0.12
CA PRO A 162 32.27 -3.41 1.09
C PRO A 162 32.52 -2.99 2.54
N TRP A 163 33.75 -2.59 2.88
CA TRP A 163 34.12 -2.16 4.21
C TRP A 163 33.38 -0.87 4.65
N LYS A 164 33.19 0.10 3.71
CA LYS A 164 32.42 1.32 4.01
C LYS A 164 30.96 1.00 4.33
N ARG A 165 30.35 0.09 3.57
CA ARG A 165 28.97 -0.37 3.82
C ARG A 165 28.86 -1.06 5.18
N LYS A 166 29.80 -1.96 5.52
CA LYS A 166 29.84 -2.64 6.82
C LYS A 166 30.06 -1.65 7.97
N LEU A 167 30.99 -0.68 7.82
CA LEU A 167 31.21 0.36 8.81
C LEU A 167 29.96 1.21 9.04
N MET A 168 29.33 1.67 7.95
CA MET A 168 28.10 2.46 8.04
C MET A 168 26.96 1.68 8.70
N ALA A 169 26.77 0.41 8.35
CA ALA A 169 25.79 -0.45 9.00
C ALA A 169 26.11 -0.67 10.48
N SER A 170 27.39 -0.84 10.85
CA SER A 170 27.81 -0.97 12.24
C SER A 170 27.54 0.29 13.07
N LEU A 171 27.87 1.47 12.52
CA LEU A 171 27.58 2.76 13.17
C LEU A 171 26.07 2.97 13.34
N LEU A 172 25.28 2.67 12.31
CA LEU A 172 23.82 2.78 12.36
C LEU A 172 23.25 1.80 13.40
N ASN A 173 23.68 0.54 13.39
CA ASN A 173 23.27 -0.46 14.38
C ASN A 173 23.64 -0.04 15.82
N GLY A 174 24.80 0.60 16.00
CA GLY A 174 25.23 1.17 17.29
C GLY A 174 24.31 2.32 17.72
N ALA A 175 24.08 3.29 16.86
CA ALA A 175 23.20 4.42 17.13
C ALA A 175 21.76 3.97 17.46
N LEU A 176 21.21 3.02 16.70
CA LEU A 176 19.88 2.48 16.94
C LEU A 176 19.74 1.74 18.28
N ARG A 177 20.83 1.20 18.82
CA ARG A 177 20.83 0.57 20.16
C ARG A 177 20.72 1.59 21.30
N LEU A 178 21.22 2.81 21.09
CA LEU A 178 21.19 3.88 22.09
C LEU A 178 19.80 4.53 22.19
N ILE A 179 18.93 4.34 21.20
CA ILE A 179 17.58 4.87 21.21
C ILE A 179 16.73 4.07 22.20
N PRO A 180 16.15 4.71 23.22
CA PRO A 180 15.30 4.03 24.19
C PRO A 180 14.04 3.50 23.51
N GLY A 181 13.60 2.29 23.88
CA GLY A 181 12.31 1.76 23.46
C GLY A 181 11.17 2.48 24.17
N SER A 182 10.19 2.95 23.45
CA SER A 182 8.94 3.45 24.05
C SER A 182 8.00 2.28 24.31
N SER A 183 7.44 2.20 25.50
CA SER A 183 6.35 1.27 25.86
C SER A 183 4.97 1.86 25.60
N SER A 184 4.88 3.14 25.20
CA SER A 184 3.58 3.75 24.95
C SER A 184 2.96 3.16 23.69
N THR A 185 1.81 2.56 23.85
CA THR A 185 0.88 2.36 22.75
C THR A 185 0.61 3.73 22.11
N SER A 186 0.92 3.87 20.85
CA SER A 186 0.57 5.09 20.11
C SER A 186 -0.94 5.30 20.28
N GLU A 187 -1.34 6.44 20.81
CA GLU A 187 -2.74 6.87 20.72
C GLU A 187 -3.12 6.79 19.25
N ASN A 188 -4.17 6.04 18.97
CA ASN A 188 -4.61 5.83 17.60
C ASN A 188 -5.39 7.07 17.14
N ASN A 189 -4.67 8.04 16.57
CA ASN A 189 -5.24 9.24 15.97
C ASN A 189 -5.43 9.08 14.45
N GLU A 190 -5.34 7.84 13.97
CA GLU A 190 -5.50 7.52 12.57
C GLU A 190 -6.96 7.64 12.15
N TYR A 191 -7.17 8.22 10.98
CA TYR A 191 -8.46 8.30 10.32
C TYR A 191 -8.30 7.98 8.84
N ALA A 192 -9.40 7.62 8.18
CA ALA A 192 -9.43 7.41 6.75
C ALA A 192 -10.55 8.23 6.09
N LEU A 193 -10.35 8.54 4.81
CA LEU A 193 -11.35 9.14 3.92
C LEU A 193 -11.39 8.30 2.64
N GLU A 194 -12.59 8.05 2.16
CA GLU A 194 -12.83 7.39 0.87
C GLU A 194 -13.65 8.31 -0.04
N TRP A 195 -13.35 8.27 -1.32
CA TRP A 195 -14.18 8.93 -2.33
C TRP A 195 -13.96 8.34 -3.71
N ASN A 196 -14.97 8.50 -4.55
CA ASN A 196 -14.96 8.03 -5.92
C ASN A 196 -15.09 9.21 -6.88
N VAL A 197 -14.60 9.00 -8.10
CA VAL A 197 -14.72 9.92 -9.22
C VAL A 197 -15.57 9.24 -10.28
N SER A 198 -16.57 9.95 -10.79
CA SER A 198 -17.47 9.39 -11.81
C SER A 198 -16.71 8.81 -13.02
N PRO A 199 -17.26 7.81 -13.70
CA PRO A 199 -16.66 7.26 -14.91
C PRO A 199 -16.36 8.32 -15.96
N SER A 200 -17.27 9.29 -16.15
CA SER A 200 -17.12 10.38 -17.14
C SER A 200 -15.91 11.25 -16.83
N LEU A 201 -15.74 11.71 -15.58
CA LEU A 201 -14.58 12.51 -15.17
C LEU A 201 -13.29 11.68 -15.17
N THR A 202 -13.37 10.40 -14.81
CA THR A 202 -12.23 9.48 -14.88
C THR A 202 -11.70 9.33 -16.30
N GLU A 203 -12.60 9.13 -17.26
CA GLU A 203 -12.23 8.97 -18.66
C GLU A 203 -11.73 10.29 -19.27
N ALA A 204 -12.37 11.41 -18.96
CA ALA A 204 -11.93 12.73 -19.38
C ALA A 204 -10.52 13.07 -18.84
N LEU A 205 -10.23 12.73 -17.57
CA LEU A 205 -8.89 12.90 -17.01
C LEU A 205 -7.86 12.03 -17.74
N LYS A 206 -8.15 10.76 -18.00
CA LYS A 206 -7.25 9.86 -18.75
C LYS A 206 -6.98 10.41 -20.16
N LEU A 207 -8.02 10.86 -20.86
CA LEU A 207 -7.90 11.42 -22.20
C LEU A 207 -7.03 12.70 -22.18
N LYS A 208 -7.29 13.60 -21.23
CA LYS A 208 -6.52 14.83 -21.08
C LYS A 208 -5.06 14.54 -20.75
N CYS A 209 -4.78 13.63 -19.82
CA CYS A 209 -3.43 13.18 -19.52
C CYS A 209 -2.70 12.65 -20.77
N LYS A 210 -3.40 11.84 -21.59
CA LYS A 210 -2.84 11.31 -22.85
C LYS A 210 -2.53 12.42 -23.84
N THR A 211 -3.42 13.38 -24.00
CA THR A 211 -3.25 14.54 -24.91
C THR A 211 -2.06 15.40 -24.48
N GLU A 212 -1.87 15.59 -23.16
CA GLU A 212 -0.77 16.39 -22.60
C GLU A 212 0.56 15.62 -22.48
N GLY A 213 0.60 14.32 -22.83
CA GLY A 213 1.78 13.47 -22.71
C GLY A 213 2.20 13.20 -21.26
N VAL A 214 1.24 13.21 -20.33
CA VAL A 214 1.43 13.04 -18.89
C VAL A 214 0.76 11.76 -18.43
N SER A 215 1.39 10.99 -17.55
CA SER A 215 0.73 9.85 -16.90
C SER A 215 -0.30 10.35 -15.88
N VAL A 216 -1.38 9.58 -15.69
CA VAL A 216 -2.36 9.87 -14.62
C VAL A 216 -1.66 10.00 -13.27
N HIS A 217 -0.66 9.15 -12.99
CA HIS A 217 0.10 9.23 -11.74
C HIS A 217 0.81 10.59 -11.57
N ALA A 218 1.49 11.08 -12.62
CA ALA A 218 2.15 12.39 -12.55
C ALA A 218 1.15 13.54 -12.36
N ALA A 219 -0.02 13.48 -13.01
CA ALA A 219 -1.09 14.46 -12.80
C ALA A 219 -1.60 14.43 -11.34
N LEU A 220 -1.79 13.24 -10.75
CA LEU A 220 -2.18 13.10 -9.35
C LEU A 220 -1.12 13.63 -8.39
N VAL A 221 0.18 13.43 -8.69
CA VAL A 221 1.30 13.99 -7.89
C VAL A 221 1.23 15.52 -7.89
N VAL A 222 1.07 16.14 -9.07
CA VAL A 222 0.98 17.62 -9.18
C VAL A 222 -0.26 18.14 -8.47
N ALA A 223 -1.40 17.48 -8.64
CA ALA A 223 -2.65 17.86 -7.97
C ALA A 223 -2.51 17.79 -6.44
N LEU A 224 -1.91 16.70 -5.92
CA LEU A 224 -1.72 16.48 -4.49
C LEU A 224 -0.75 17.52 -3.89
N ASP A 225 0.37 17.78 -4.57
CA ASP A 225 1.36 18.78 -4.14
C ASP A 225 0.74 20.18 -4.02
N ARG A 226 0.04 20.62 -5.07
CA ARG A 226 -0.61 21.96 -5.11
C ARG A 226 -1.71 22.09 -4.07
N SER A 227 -2.56 21.09 -3.98
CA SER A 227 -3.67 21.09 -3.02
C SER A 227 -3.16 21.09 -1.59
N LEU A 228 -2.17 20.27 -1.29
CA LEU A 228 -1.59 20.21 0.05
C LEU A 228 -0.92 21.53 0.42
N LEU A 229 -0.15 22.11 -0.49
CA LEU A 229 0.48 23.41 -0.28
C LEU A 229 -0.54 24.51 0.05
N LYS A 230 -1.69 24.54 -0.62
CA LYS A 230 -2.79 25.48 -0.36
C LYS A 230 -3.36 25.30 1.05
N ILE A 231 -3.45 24.04 1.53
CA ILE A 231 -4.06 23.70 2.83
C ILE A 231 -3.09 23.93 4.00
N VAL A 232 -1.82 23.52 3.89
CA VAL A 232 -0.88 23.58 5.01
C VAL A 232 0.16 24.70 4.90
N GLY A 233 0.29 25.27 3.73
CA GLY A 233 1.30 26.28 3.43
C GLY A 233 2.72 25.73 3.32
N LYS A 234 3.62 26.49 2.71
CA LYS A 234 4.99 26.07 2.37
C LYS A 234 5.80 25.56 3.56
N LYS A 235 5.60 26.16 4.75
CA LYS A 235 6.38 25.82 5.97
C LYS A 235 6.05 24.42 6.53
N LYS A 236 4.83 23.93 6.30
CA LYS A 236 4.37 22.63 6.81
C LYS A 236 4.29 21.55 5.72
N LEU A 237 4.69 21.90 4.51
CA LEU A 237 4.67 20.95 3.39
C LEU A 237 5.72 19.85 3.64
N PRO A 238 5.36 18.56 3.49
CA PRO A 238 6.35 17.48 3.48
C PRO A 238 7.41 17.73 2.40
N GLY A 239 8.66 17.33 2.64
CA GLY A 239 9.76 17.60 1.70
C GLY A 239 9.62 16.88 0.35
N TRP A 240 8.85 15.80 0.33
CA TRP A 240 8.60 14.99 -0.87
C TRP A 240 7.32 14.18 -0.76
N ILE A 241 6.80 13.78 -1.93
CA ILE A 241 5.80 12.73 -2.10
C ILE A 241 6.54 11.44 -2.44
N GLU A 242 6.32 10.39 -1.68
CA GLU A 242 6.83 9.04 -1.96
C GLU A 242 5.83 8.27 -2.81
N SER A 243 6.28 7.70 -3.93
CA SER A 243 5.46 6.80 -4.75
C SER A 243 6.08 5.41 -4.76
N PRO A 244 5.41 4.40 -4.20
CA PRO A 244 5.85 3.02 -4.31
C PRO A 244 5.95 2.58 -5.76
N MET A 245 7.00 1.82 -6.08
CA MET A 245 7.27 1.28 -7.41
C MET A 245 7.11 -0.24 -7.40
N ASP A 246 6.45 -0.78 -8.42
CA ASP A 246 6.34 -2.23 -8.61
C ASP A 246 7.61 -2.79 -9.26
N ALA A 247 8.45 -3.45 -8.46
CA ALA A 247 9.70 -4.05 -8.91
C ALA A 247 9.51 -5.24 -9.86
N ARG A 248 8.29 -5.85 -9.91
CA ARG A 248 8.00 -6.98 -10.80
C ARG A 248 7.97 -6.58 -12.28
N ARG A 249 7.79 -5.30 -12.57
CA ARG A 249 7.78 -4.77 -13.96
C ARG A 249 9.18 -4.51 -14.53
N GLY A 250 10.22 -4.84 -13.79
CA GLY A 250 11.55 -4.42 -14.14
C GLY A 250 12.51 -5.54 -14.49
N ARG A 251 13.79 -5.25 -14.28
CA ARG A 251 14.93 -6.06 -14.70
C ARG A 251 15.23 -7.25 -13.80
N LEU A 252 14.45 -7.44 -12.73
CA LEU A 252 14.68 -8.53 -11.78
C LEU A 252 14.00 -9.81 -12.29
N ALA A 253 14.74 -10.59 -13.07
CA ALA A 253 14.23 -11.81 -13.70
C ALA A 253 13.64 -12.84 -12.73
N ALA A 254 14.04 -12.79 -11.46
CA ALA A 254 13.52 -13.66 -10.40
C ALA A 254 12.08 -13.30 -9.98
N LEU A 255 11.62 -12.08 -10.25
CA LEU A 255 10.29 -11.61 -9.87
C LEU A 255 9.31 -11.76 -11.03
N LYS A 256 8.35 -12.64 -10.90
CA LYS A 256 7.23 -12.76 -11.85
C LYS A 256 6.11 -11.80 -11.46
N SER A 257 5.27 -11.47 -12.45
CA SER A 257 4.22 -10.44 -12.31
C SER A 257 3.16 -10.75 -11.24
N ASP A 258 2.96 -12.03 -10.93
CA ASP A 258 1.99 -12.54 -9.97
C ASP A 258 2.62 -13.11 -8.68
N MET A 259 3.92 -12.84 -8.44
CA MET A 259 4.55 -13.19 -7.16
C MET A 259 4.16 -12.21 -6.06
N LEU A 260 3.89 -12.75 -4.87
CA LEU A 260 3.77 -11.92 -3.67
C LEU A 260 5.14 -11.41 -3.28
N PHE A 261 5.23 -10.11 -3.09
CA PHE A 261 6.49 -9.45 -2.82
C PHE A 261 6.27 -8.15 -2.06
N PHE A 262 7.14 -7.89 -1.10
CA PHE A 262 7.28 -6.60 -0.46
C PHE A 262 8.73 -6.14 -0.54
N GLY A 263 8.96 -4.89 -0.90
CA GLY A 263 10.30 -4.32 -0.91
C GLY A 263 10.70 -3.74 -2.26
N GLY A 264 9.72 -3.32 -3.03
CA GLY A 264 9.94 -2.47 -4.20
C GLY A 264 10.63 -1.17 -3.83
N GLY A 265 11.07 -0.42 -4.83
CA GLY A 265 11.60 0.91 -4.67
C GLY A 265 10.51 1.91 -4.29
N SER A 266 10.92 3.07 -3.84
CA SER A 266 10.04 4.23 -3.70
C SER A 266 10.67 5.45 -4.37
N LEU A 267 9.89 6.11 -5.21
CA LEU A 267 10.28 7.31 -5.93
C LEU A 267 9.98 8.51 -5.05
N LYS A 268 10.89 9.49 -4.97
CA LYS A 268 10.74 10.67 -4.12
C LYS A 268 10.66 11.93 -4.97
N MET A 269 9.45 12.42 -5.18
CA MET A 269 9.21 13.69 -5.88
C MET A 269 9.19 14.85 -4.88
N ARG A 270 10.02 15.87 -5.10
CA ARG A 270 10.07 17.04 -4.22
C ARG A 270 8.77 17.84 -4.31
N THR A 271 8.27 18.27 -3.15
CA THR A 271 7.06 19.09 -3.02
C THR A 271 7.38 20.58 -3.13
N GLY A 272 6.34 21.37 -3.38
CA GLY A 272 6.41 22.84 -3.40
C GLY A 272 7.28 23.42 -4.50
N GLN A 273 7.60 22.64 -5.52
CA GLN A 273 8.33 23.11 -6.68
C GLN A 273 7.37 23.66 -7.75
N ALA A 274 7.78 24.77 -8.36
CA ALA A 274 7.14 25.33 -9.54
C ALA A 274 5.63 25.61 -9.39
N LEU A 275 5.28 26.33 -8.33
CA LEU A 275 3.92 26.83 -8.11
C LEU A 275 3.41 27.74 -9.22
N GLU A 276 4.33 28.44 -9.87
CA GLU A 276 4.07 29.39 -10.97
C GLU A 276 4.02 28.70 -12.34
N GLU A 277 4.47 27.41 -12.42
CA GLU A 277 4.37 26.65 -13.67
C GLU A 277 2.93 26.27 -13.97
N GLU A 278 2.62 26.17 -15.26
CA GLU A 278 1.35 25.62 -15.72
C GLU A 278 1.25 24.14 -15.28
N PHE A 279 0.01 23.66 -14.99
CA PHE A 279 -0.24 22.33 -14.41
C PHE A 279 0.37 21.19 -15.26
N TRP A 280 0.11 21.22 -16.57
CA TRP A 280 0.55 20.17 -17.47
C TRP A 280 2.04 20.24 -17.78
N ALA A 281 2.62 21.44 -17.81
CA ALA A 281 4.08 21.60 -17.93
C ALA A 281 4.79 20.96 -16.73
N ARG A 282 4.29 21.21 -15.52
CA ARG A 282 4.79 20.52 -14.31
C ARG A 282 4.54 19.00 -14.36
N GLY A 283 3.39 18.58 -14.86
CA GLY A 283 3.05 17.15 -15.07
C GLY A 283 4.07 16.45 -15.97
N ARG A 284 4.48 17.08 -17.08
CA ARG A 284 5.52 16.55 -17.98
C ARG A 284 6.86 16.44 -17.28
N ALA A 285 7.26 17.47 -16.51
CA ALA A 285 8.50 17.44 -15.74
C ALA A 285 8.51 16.30 -14.70
N VAL A 286 7.41 16.14 -13.94
CA VAL A 286 7.26 15.04 -12.98
C VAL A 286 7.30 13.68 -13.68
N ASN A 287 6.68 13.55 -14.85
CA ASN A 287 6.68 12.31 -15.61
C ASN A 287 8.10 11.91 -16.09
N GLU A 288 8.90 12.88 -16.49
CA GLU A 288 10.32 12.70 -16.83
C GLU A 288 11.14 12.27 -15.60
N ASP A 289 10.95 12.97 -14.49
CA ASP A 289 11.62 12.64 -13.21
C ASP A 289 11.29 11.21 -12.77
N ILE A 290 10.02 10.78 -12.86
CA ILE A 290 9.59 9.42 -12.55
C ILE A 290 10.34 8.40 -13.41
N ARG A 291 10.45 8.61 -14.72
CA ARG A 291 11.15 7.68 -15.61
C ARG A 291 12.61 7.51 -15.20
N ARG A 292 13.32 8.62 -14.95
CA ARG A 292 14.72 8.58 -14.49
C ARG A 292 14.86 7.85 -13.15
N MET A 293 13.98 8.17 -12.20
CA MET A 293 14.02 7.56 -10.87
C MET A 293 13.71 6.07 -10.92
N VAL A 294 12.78 5.62 -11.78
CA VAL A 294 12.49 4.18 -11.95
C VAL A 294 13.73 3.42 -12.40
N ASP A 295 14.42 3.92 -13.41
CA ASP A 295 15.65 3.28 -13.91
C ASP A 295 16.73 3.20 -12.82
N GLN A 296 16.93 4.29 -12.08
CA GLN A 296 17.91 4.34 -10.99
C GLN A 296 17.53 3.40 -9.84
N GLU A 297 16.26 3.44 -9.40
CA GLU A 297 15.77 2.57 -8.33
C GLU A 297 15.94 1.08 -8.66
N MET A 298 15.69 0.70 -9.91
CA MET A 298 15.88 -0.69 -10.34
C MET A 298 17.33 -1.13 -10.28
N LEU A 299 18.26 -0.22 -10.55
CA LEU A 299 19.71 -0.49 -10.41
C LEU A 299 20.13 -0.56 -8.94
N ASP A 300 19.48 0.19 -8.06
CA ASP A 300 19.83 0.30 -6.65
C ASP A 300 19.23 -0.83 -5.77
N ILE A 301 18.23 -1.56 -6.27
CA ILE A 301 17.56 -2.63 -5.49
C ILE A 301 18.58 -3.67 -4.95
N PRO A 302 19.48 -4.26 -5.73
CA PRO A 302 20.44 -5.24 -5.21
C PRO A 302 21.32 -4.68 -4.10
N GLY A 303 21.80 -3.45 -4.26
CA GLY A 303 22.63 -2.75 -3.26
C GLY A 303 21.87 -2.45 -1.98
N ARG A 304 20.57 -2.16 -2.08
CA ARG A 304 19.68 -1.95 -0.93
C ARG A 304 19.44 -3.25 -0.16
N TYR A 305 19.16 -4.35 -0.85
CA TYR A 305 19.05 -5.66 -0.21
C TYR A 305 20.34 -6.07 0.49
N TYR A 306 21.49 -5.90 -0.18
CA TYR A 306 22.80 -6.13 0.45
C TYR A 306 22.97 -5.32 1.74
N PHE A 307 22.62 -4.03 1.73
CA PHE A 307 22.74 -3.19 2.91
C PHE A 307 21.75 -3.58 4.03
N ASN A 308 20.51 -3.93 3.67
CA ASN A 308 19.51 -4.38 4.63
C ASN A 308 19.91 -5.64 5.38
N GLU A 309 20.63 -6.57 4.72
CA GLU A 309 21.16 -7.77 5.38
C GLU A 309 22.24 -7.45 6.44
N LEU A 310 22.89 -6.28 6.37
CA LEU A 310 23.85 -5.82 7.37
C LEU A 310 23.19 -5.12 8.57
N LEU A 311 21.92 -4.73 8.44
CA LEU A 311 21.19 -4.04 9.49
C LEU A 311 20.60 -5.04 10.50
N ARG A 312 20.54 -4.62 11.76
CA ARG A 312 19.87 -5.37 12.81
C ARG A 312 18.41 -4.96 12.93
N PRO A 313 17.51 -5.90 13.23
CA PRO A 313 16.13 -5.59 13.52
C PRO A 313 16.00 -4.56 14.65
N VAL A 314 15.08 -3.62 14.47
CA VAL A 314 14.75 -2.57 15.43
C VAL A 314 13.35 -2.82 15.97
N SER A 315 13.15 -2.73 17.28
CA SER A 315 11.82 -2.89 17.88
C SER A 315 10.91 -1.72 17.56
N ASN A 316 9.59 -1.99 17.47
CA ASN A 316 8.58 -0.97 17.19
C ASN A 316 8.66 0.22 18.16
N GLY A 317 8.91 -0.03 19.46
CA GLY A 317 9.06 1.05 20.45
C GLY A 317 10.24 1.98 20.15
N ARG A 318 11.35 1.47 19.61
CA ARG A 318 12.49 2.30 19.19
C ARG A 318 12.17 3.10 17.93
N ILE A 319 11.47 2.49 16.99
CA ILE A 319 11.00 3.17 15.77
C ILE A 319 10.11 4.36 16.15
N GLN A 320 9.15 4.15 17.05
CA GLN A 320 8.29 5.24 17.54
C GLN A 320 9.09 6.36 18.20
N THR A 321 10.11 6.02 18.99
CA THR A 321 11.01 7.02 19.58
C THR A 321 11.77 7.78 18.50
N MET A 322 12.28 7.10 17.46
CA MET A 322 12.96 7.76 16.33
C MET A 322 12.02 8.73 15.60
N VAL A 323 10.77 8.32 15.34
CA VAL A 323 9.77 9.19 14.71
C VAL A 323 9.51 10.43 15.55
N ARG A 324 9.33 10.28 16.88
CA ARG A 324 9.12 11.41 17.80
C ARG A 324 10.32 12.36 17.86
N LEU A 325 11.54 11.82 17.90
CA LEU A 325 12.76 12.63 17.87
C LEU A 325 12.90 13.37 16.54
N GLY A 326 12.61 12.70 15.44
CA GLY A 326 12.57 13.30 14.11
C GLY A 326 11.57 14.45 14.02
N ASP A 327 10.34 14.24 14.51
CA ASP A 327 9.30 15.28 14.58
C ASP A 327 9.76 16.48 15.42
N ALA A 328 10.43 16.23 16.55
CA ALA A 328 10.92 17.28 17.46
C ALA A 328 12.11 18.07 16.88
N LEU A 329 12.98 17.42 16.11
CA LEU A 329 14.16 18.03 15.50
C LEU A 329 13.83 18.79 14.21
N HIS A 330 12.72 18.45 13.55
CA HIS A 330 12.29 19.12 12.32
C HIS A 330 11.38 20.30 12.63
N VAL A 331 11.97 21.48 12.54
CA VAL A 331 11.31 22.80 12.80
C VAL A 331 10.02 22.99 11.96
N ASN A 332 9.83 22.20 10.91
CA ASN A 332 8.71 22.31 9.98
C ASN A 332 7.78 21.08 9.97
N GLY A 333 7.92 20.13 10.89
CA GLY A 333 7.09 18.91 10.91
C GLY A 333 7.31 17.97 9.72
N SER A 334 8.43 18.08 9.03
CA SER A 334 8.70 17.48 7.73
C SER A 334 9.13 16.00 7.77
N TRP A 335 9.04 15.34 8.92
CA TRP A 335 9.13 13.88 8.99
C TRP A 335 7.82 13.18 8.61
N ASN A 336 6.79 13.93 8.36
CA ASN A 336 5.55 13.40 7.83
C ASN A 336 5.81 12.90 6.42
N ARG A 337 5.77 11.59 6.25
CA ARG A 337 5.87 10.96 4.95
C ARG A 337 4.52 11.08 4.27
N LEU A 338 4.50 11.67 3.11
CA LEU A 338 3.34 11.69 2.23
C LEU A 338 3.58 10.65 1.13
N ALA A 339 2.72 9.65 1.06
CA ALA A 339 2.78 8.66 0.01
C ALA A 339 1.60 8.79 -0.95
N LEU A 340 1.87 8.61 -2.23
CA LEU A 340 0.87 8.44 -3.28
C LEU A 340 1.12 7.12 -3.99
N SER A 341 0.25 6.15 -3.76
CA SER A 341 0.22 4.87 -4.47
C SER A 341 -0.84 4.90 -5.55
N ASN A 342 -0.50 4.53 -6.78
CA ASN A 342 -1.47 4.39 -7.85
C ASN A 342 -1.38 2.98 -8.44
N LEU A 343 -2.39 2.16 -8.15
CA LEU A 343 -2.48 0.77 -8.62
C LEU A 343 -2.94 0.67 -10.09
N GLY A 344 -3.32 1.81 -10.69
CA GLY A 344 -3.80 1.85 -12.07
C GLY A 344 -5.21 1.27 -12.23
N ASN A 345 -5.45 0.67 -13.40
CA ASN A 345 -6.73 0.01 -13.68
C ASN A 345 -6.73 -1.40 -13.08
N VAL A 346 -7.60 -1.61 -12.12
CA VAL A 346 -7.80 -2.91 -11.47
C VAL A 346 -8.76 -3.73 -12.31
N ILE A 347 -8.25 -4.78 -12.92
CA ILE A 347 -9.04 -5.74 -13.69
C ILE A 347 -9.15 -7.01 -12.85
N VAL A 348 -10.34 -7.31 -12.41
CA VAL A 348 -10.69 -8.55 -11.72
C VAL A 348 -11.90 -9.11 -12.47
N ASN A 349 -11.65 -9.65 -13.67
CA ASN A 349 -12.72 -10.20 -14.51
C ASN A 349 -12.53 -11.70 -14.59
N ASP A 350 -13.63 -12.38 -14.33
CA ASP A 350 -13.80 -13.77 -14.74
C ASP A 350 -15.23 -13.91 -15.27
N SER A 351 -15.37 -13.94 -16.60
CA SER A 351 -16.66 -13.97 -17.28
C SER A 351 -17.44 -15.25 -17.00
N ASP A 352 -16.75 -16.31 -16.58
CA ASP A 352 -17.33 -17.65 -16.41
C ASP A 352 -17.66 -17.95 -14.94
N ALA A 353 -17.42 -17.01 -14.04
CA ALA A 353 -17.70 -17.17 -12.62
C ALA A 353 -19.22 -17.16 -12.34
N PRO A 354 -19.71 -18.01 -11.42
CA PRO A 354 -21.10 -18.00 -10.98
C PRO A 354 -21.45 -16.81 -10.09
N PHE A 355 -20.55 -15.87 -9.95
CA PHE A 355 -20.69 -14.63 -9.18
C PHE A 355 -20.14 -13.46 -9.98
N ARG A 356 -20.60 -12.25 -9.65
CA ARG A 356 -20.15 -11.01 -10.28
C ARG A 356 -19.48 -10.10 -9.27
N LEU A 357 -18.30 -9.58 -9.61
CA LEU A 357 -17.64 -8.54 -8.82
C LEU A 357 -18.43 -7.23 -8.93
N LYS A 358 -18.99 -6.78 -7.80
CA LYS A 358 -19.73 -5.52 -7.68
C LYS A 358 -18.79 -4.38 -7.24
N ASP A 359 -17.98 -4.64 -6.24
CA ASP A 359 -17.11 -3.64 -5.62
C ASP A 359 -15.78 -4.25 -5.14
N LEU A 360 -14.77 -3.41 -5.09
CA LEU A 360 -13.50 -3.71 -4.47
C LEU A 360 -13.05 -2.47 -3.70
N ARG A 361 -12.77 -2.64 -2.41
CA ARG A 361 -12.25 -1.61 -1.52
C ARG A 361 -10.91 -2.06 -0.95
N LEU A 362 -10.05 -1.12 -0.73
CA LEU A 362 -8.74 -1.40 -0.16
C LEU A 362 -8.49 -0.50 1.04
N TYR A 363 -7.87 -1.08 2.05
CA TYR A 363 -7.52 -0.41 3.30
C TYR A 363 -6.08 -0.74 3.64
N VAL A 364 -5.35 0.27 4.06
CA VAL A 364 -3.96 0.15 4.50
C VAL A 364 -3.77 0.94 5.79
N HIS A 365 -3.01 0.39 6.72
CA HIS A 365 -2.63 1.06 7.95
C HIS A 365 -1.53 2.08 7.70
N SER A 366 -1.54 3.23 8.39
CA SER A 366 -0.50 4.27 8.25
C SER A 366 0.86 3.88 8.83
N PHE A 367 0.95 2.71 9.45
CA PHE A 367 2.10 2.22 10.18
C PHE A 367 2.52 3.13 11.36
N ASN A 368 3.53 2.69 12.10
CA ASN A 368 4.12 3.45 13.19
C ASN A 368 4.85 4.76 12.74
N PHE A 369 4.79 5.07 11.44
CA PHE A 369 5.52 6.20 10.83
C PHE A 369 4.67 7.46 10.66
N ARG A 370 3.41 7.47 11.11
CA ARG A 370 2.47 8.59 10.87
C ARG A 370 2.44 8.99 9.40
N LEU A 371 2.33 7.97 8.53
CA LEU A 371 2.30 8.16 7.10
C LEU A 371 0.96 8.78 6.70
N LEU A 372 1.00 9.89 5.97
CA LEU A 372 -0.15 10.34 5.19
C LEU A 372 -0.11 9.58 3.87
N GLY A 373 -1.14 8.81 3.58
CA GLY A 373 -1.17 7.96 2.40
C GLY A 373 -2.40 8.18 1.55
N LEU A 374 -2.20 8.45 0.27
CA LEU A 374 -3.25 8.46 -0.74
C LEU A 374 -3.06 7.28 -1.68
N VAL A 375 -4.04 6.38 -1.73
CA VAL A 375 -4.06 5.28 -2.69
C VAL A 375 -5.12 5.57 -3.74
N ALA A 376 -4.73 5.51 -5.01
CA ALA A 376 -5.60 5.68 -6.16
C ALA A 376 -5.65 4.38 -6.97
N TYR A 377 -6.82 4.04 -7.48
CA TYR A 377 -7.04 2.93 -8.43
C TYR A 377 -8.31 3.18 -9.23
N ALA A 378 -8.45 2.51 -10.37
CA ALA A 378 -9.69 2.56 -11.13
C ALA A 378 -10.32 1.17 -11.19
N LEU A 379 -11.61 1.08 -10.96
CA LEU A 379 -12.41 -0.14 -11.07
C LEU A 379 -13.65 0.16 -11.92
N ASN A 380 -13.91 -0.65 -12.94
CA ASN A 380 -15.07 -0.50 -13.84
C ASN A 380 -15.20 0.93 -14.42
N GLY A 381 -14.07 1.57 -14.75
CA GLY A 381 -14.04 2.94 -15.28
C GLY A 381 -14.12 4.05 -14.24
N GLU A 382 -14.37 3.74 -13.00
CA GLU A 382 -14.50 4.68 -11.88
C GLU A 382 -13.16 4.76 -11.11
N MET A 383 -12.58 5.96 -11.00
CA MET A 383 -11.39 6.17 -10.18
C MET A 383 -11.79 6.31 -8.71
N ARG A 384 -11.06 5.64 -7.85
CA ARG A 384 -11.31 5.55 -6.42
C ARG A 384 -10.09 5.95 -5.65
N PHE A 385 -10.33 6.57 -4.50
CA PHE A 385 -9.30 7.04 -3.59
C PHE A 385 -9.55 6.56 -2.18
N TYR A 386 -8.49 6.11 -1.55
CA TYR A 386 -8.43 5.85 -0.12
C TYR A 386 -7.29 6.68 0.47
N TYR A 387 -7.62 7.54 1.41
CA TYR A 387 -6.67 8.37 2.13
C TYR A 387 -6.60 7.95 3.58
N VAL A 388 -5.42 7.71 4.08
CA VAL A 388 -5.14 7.47 5.51
C VAL A 388 -4.31 8.63 6.05
N GLY A 389 -4.72 9.15 7.20
CA GLY A 389 -4.06 10.26 7.88
C GLY A 389 -3.98 10.06 9.38
N ASP A 390 -3.23 10.95 10.03
CA ASP A 390 -3.09 11.02 11.48
C ASP A 390 -3.41 12.45 11.93
N GLU A 391 -4.33 12.59 12.91
CA GLU A 391 -4.79 13.90 13.41
C GLU A 391 -3.65 14.82 13.90
N LYS A 392 -2.53 14.24 14.33
CA LYS A 392 -1.34 15.00 14.77
C LYS A 392 -0.53 15.56 13.60
N CYS A 393 -0.71 15.02 12.39
CA CYS A 393 0.00 15.43 11.19
C CYS A 393 -0.84 16.36 10.32
N LEU A 394 -2.04 15.92 9.99
CA LEU A 394 -3.04 16.67 9.23
C LEU A 394 -4.39 16.34 9.83
N SER A 395 -5.11 17.33 10.35
CA SER A 395 -6.42 17.09 10.94
C SER A 395 -7.41 16.57 9.91
N ARG A 396 -8.42 15.81 10.34
CA ARG A 396 -9.50 15.32 9.45
C ARG A 396 -10.19 16.47 8.71
N ALA A 397 -10.35 17.64 9.36
CA ALA A 397 -10.89 18.83 8.72
C ALA A 397 -9.99 19.33 7.58
N GLN A 398 -8.68 19.39 7.80
CA GLN A 398 -7.71 19.73 6.75
C GLN A 398 -7.66 18.68 5.64
N ALA A 399 -7.78 17.40 5.97
CA ALA A 399 -7.84 16.33 4.97
C ALA A 399 -9.11 16.39 4.11
N ASN A 400 -10.26 16.76 4.68
CA ASN A 400 -11.47 17.02 3.89
C ASN A 400 -11.30 18.23 2.98
N ALA A 401 -10.68 19.31 3.46
CA ALA A 401 -10.35 20.47 2.62
C ALA A 401 -9.36 20.10 1.51
N LEU A 402 -8.35 19.27 1.82
CA LEU A 402 -7.41 18.71 0.83
C LEU A 402 -8.14 17.91 -0.25
N LYS A 403 -9.05 17.01 0.14
CA LYS A 403 -9.88 16.24 -0.78
C LYS A 403 -10.68 17.15 -1.72
N GLN A 404 -11.33 18.18 -1.17
CA GLN A 404 -12.11 19.15 -1.96
C GLN A 404 -11.26 19.91 -2.96
N GLU A 405 -10.12 20.45 -2.51
CA GLU A 405 -9.19 21.19 -3.37
C GLU A 405 -8.57 20.30 -4.46
N PHE A 406 -8.16 19.10 -4.09
CA PHE A 406 -7.61 18.09 -5.01
C PHE A 406 -8.60 17.75 -6.12
N MET A 407 -9.87 17.50 -5.76
CA MET A 407 -10.92 17.21 -6.72
C MET A 407 -11.28 18.39 -7.60
N ALA A 408 -11.39 19.60 -7.02
CA ALA A 408 -11.65 20.81 -7.76
C ALA A 408 -10.54 21.10 -8.79
N LEU A 409 -9.28 20.90 -8.39
CA LEU A 409 -8.14 21.08 -9.28
C LEU A 409 -8.16 20.08 -10.44
N LEU A 410 -8.39 18.80 -10.19
CA LEU A 410 -8.49 17.80 -11.26
C LEU A 410 -9.63 18.08 -12.22
N GLN A 411 -10.78 18.47 -11.70
CA GLN A 411 -11.94 18.85 -12.51
C GLN A 411 -11.66 20.06 -13.39
N HIS A 412 -11.05 21.11 -12.83
CA HIS A 412 -10.66 22.30 -13.59
C HIS A 412 -9.67 21.99 -14.73
N GLN A 413 -8.77 21.03 -14.55
CA GLN A 413 -7.82 20.62 -15.59
C GLN A 413 -8.48 19.89 -16.75
N VAL A 414 -9.64 19.28 -16.53
CA VAL A 414 -10.39 18.56 -17.53
C VAL A 414 -11.39 19.47 -18.26
N ASP A 415 -12.06 20.35 -17.51
CA ASP A 415 -13.06 21.29 -18.04
C ASP A 415 -12.88 22.67 -17.42
N PRO A 416 -11.95 23.50 -17.98
CA PRO A 416 -11.67 24.83 -17.47
C PRO A 416 -12.87 25.78 -17.47
N LEU A 417 -13.86 25.55 -18.34
CA LEU A 417 -15.03 26.42 -18.47
C LEU A 417 -16.11 26.16 -17.40
N ASN A 418 -16.10 24.98 -16.78
CA ASN A 418 -17.05 24.59 -15.73
C ASN A 418 -16.48 24.71 -14.29
N GLY A 419 -15.26 25.19 -14.12
CA GLY A 419 -14.58 25.31 -12.83
C GLY A 419 -15.29 26.17 -11.76
N ASP A 420 -16.21 27.04 -12.18
CA ASP A 420 -16.99 27.92 -11.29
C ASP A 420 -18.41 27.41 -10.99
N ALA A 421 -18.85 26.30 -11.59
CA ALA A 421 -20.21 25.81 -11.46
C ALA A 421 -20.28 24.50 -10.65
N LYS A 422 -20.75 24.61 -9.42
CA LYS A 422 -21.32 23.59 -8.53
C LYS A 422 -20.49 22.33 -8.31
N ALA A 423 -19.97 22.17 -7.10
CA ALA A 423 -19.49 20.90 -6.59
C ALA A 423 -20.46 19.75 -6.92
N PHE A 424 -19.99 18.78 -7.70
CA PHE A 424 -20.73 17.54 -7.91
C PHE A 424 -20.97 16.86 -6.55
N PRO A 425 -22.12 16.23 -6.35
CA PRO A 425 -22.39 15.51 -5.12
C PRO A 425 -21.34 14.40 -4.97
N LEU A 426 -20.44 14.60 -4.02
CA LEU A 426 -19.53 13.58 -3.56
C LEU A 426 -20.38 12.52 -2.85
N VAL A 427 -20.45 11.31 -3.39
CA VAL A 427 -21.01 10.17 -2.67
C VAL A 427 -20.04 9.87 -1.53
N THR A 428 -20.27 10.51 -0.41
CA THR A 428 -19.57 10.22 0.84
C THR A 428 -20.29 9.08 1.52
N ALA A 429 -19.68 7.89 1.53
CA ALA A 429 -20.03 6.91 2.55
C ALA A 429 -19.70 7.53 3.91
N ALA A 430 -20.69 7.81 4.70
CA ALA A 430 -20.52 8.31 6.05
C ALA A 430 -19.86 7.22 6.89
N VAL A 431 -18.61 7.43 7.27
CA VAL A 431 -17.94 6.58 8.25
C VAL A 431 -18.52 6.96 9.61
N ALA A 432 -19.34 6.07 10.21
CA ALA A 432 -19.82 6.20 11.57
C ALA A 432 -18.62 6.32 12.54
N GLN A 433 -18.83 7.15 13.56
CA GLN A 433 -17.88 7.44 14.65
C GLN A 433 -17.50 6.20 15.46
#